data_bd498344ad0c371468a36bd546355f80
#
_entry.id   bd498344ad0c371468a36bd546355f80
#
_cell.length_a   1.000
_cell.length_b   1.000
_cell.length_c   1.000
_cell.angle_alpha   90.00
_cell.angle_beta   90.00
_cell.angle_gamma   90.00
#
_symmetry.space_group_name_H-M   'P 1'
#
loop_
_entity.id
_entity.type
_entity.pdbx_description
1 polymer ?
#
loop_
_entity_poly.entity_id
_entity_poly.type
_entity_poly.pdbx_seq_one_letter_code
_entity_poly.pdbx_strand_id
1 'polypeptide(L)'
;MRVKKHFLTILPALLAMWAAVVATHAADDGLITKSSRYSVKETVARFEAAVNQKEAAGFIVFTEIDHAAAAKKFDLDMRPRTVIVFGNPKLGTPVMVKTPLLAIDVPPKALVWEDDQGKVWLSYNSADYLDKTIYPRHGLDTPPMTAPFAKALDEMSDYATK
;
A
#
# COMPACT_ATOMS: atom_id res chain seq x y z
N MET A 1 44.70 8.47 71.16
CA MET A 1 43.52 9.10 70.50
C MET A 1 43.46 8.52 69.12
N ARG A 2 42.52 7.59 68.82
CA ARG A 2 42.39 6.86 67.53
C ARG A 2 41.23 7.49 66.75
N VAL A 3 41.57 8.14 65.62
CA VAL A 3 40.57 8.71 64.69
C VAL A 3 40.10 7.58 63.71
N LYS A 4 38.84 7.20 63.82
CA LYS A 4 38.19 6.29 62.86
C LYS A 4 37.81 7.04 61.58
N LYS A 5 38.41 6.64 60.46
CA LYS A 5 38.01 7.08 59.12
C LYS A 5 36.80 6.26 58.68
N HIS A 6 35.64 6.89 58.49
CA HIS A 6 34.50 6.27 57.83
C HIS A 6 34.66 6.43 56.32
N PHE A 7 34.82 5.30 55.63
CA PHE A 7 34.70 5.25 54.16
C PHE A 7 33.21 5.23 53.80
N LEU A 8 32.80 6.30 53.14
CA LEU A 8 31.46 6.41 52.52
C LEU A 8 31.52 5.79 51.14
N THR A 9 30.99 4.59 50.97
CA THR A 9 30.84 3.94 49.67
C THR A 9 29.62 4.54 48.96
N ILE A 10 29.90 5.31 47.90
CA ILE A 10 28.87 5.84 47.00
C ILE A 10 28.59 4.75 45.95
N LEU A 11 27.38 4.20 46.00
CA LEU A 11 26.88 3.23 45.03
C LEU A 11 26.33 4.03 43.81
N PRO A 12 26.82 3.79 42.57
CA PRO A 12 26.22 4.44 41.41
C PRO A 12 24.88 3.78 41.07
N ALA A 13 23.80 4.51 41.20
CA ALA A 13 22.50 4.13 40.71
C ALA A 13 22.51 4.15 39.17
N LEU A 14 22.53 2.98 38.56
CA LEU A 14 22.32 2.81 37.13
C LEU A 14 20.83 3.09 36.83
N LEU A 15 20.54 4.30 36.32
CA LEU A 15 19.25 4.66 35.75
C LEU A 15 19.12 3.95 34.39
N ALA A 16 18.45 2.79 34.38
CA ALA A 16 18.03 2.15 33.15
C ALA A 16 16.87 2.99 32.53
N MET A 17 17.22 3.85 31.59
CA MET A 17 16.24 4.55 30.74
C MET A 17 15.62 3.54 29.78
N TRP A 18 14.46 3.01 30.12
CA TRP A 18 13.60 2.31 29.19
C TRP A 18 13.03 3.34 28.19
N ALA A 19 13.60 3.38 27.01
CA ALA A 19 12.96 4.06 25.89
C ALA A 19 11.69 3.29 25.53
N ALA A 20 10.54 3.79 25.98
CA ALA A 20 9.25 3.33 25.49
C ALA A 20 9.19 3.68 24.00
N VAL A 21 9.32 2.68 23.14
CA VAL A 21 8.98 2.78 21.71
C VAL A 21 7.47 3.01 21.67
N VAL A 22 7.07 4.28 21.57
CA VAL A 22 5.69 4.64 21.26
C VAL A 22 5.49 4.18 19.82
N ALA A 23 4.84 3.01 19.64
CA ALA A 23 4.30 2.61 18.37
C ALA A 23 3.22 3.66 18.02
N THR A 24 3.58 4.64 17.20
CA THR A 24 2.60 5.50 16.57
C THR A 24 1.76 4.59 15.68
N HIS A 25 0.55 4.28 16.10
CA HIS A 25 -0.48 3.79 15.19
C HIS A 25 -0.66 4.91 14.17
N ALA A 26 -0.06 4.73 12.98
CA ALA A 26 -0.47 5.51 11.83
C ALA A 26 -1.98 5.33 11.72
N ALA A 27 -2.74 6.43 11.68
CA ALA A 27 -4.16 6.36 11.36
C ALA A 27 -4.27 5.49 10.10
N ASP A 28 -5.24 4.57 10.08
CA ASP A 28 -5.52 3.77 8.89
C ASP A 28 -5.89 4.73 7.78
N ASP A 29 -4.89 5.11 6.98
CA ASP A 29 -5.02 6.03 5.83
C ASP A 29 -5.61 5.32 4.61
N GLY A 30 -5.99 4.06 4.78
CA GLY A 30 -6.53 3.22 3.74
C GLY A 30 -5.49 2.68 2.76
N LEU A 31 -4.20 2.87 3.01
CA LEU A 31 -3.11 2.33 2.18
C LEU A 31 -2.62 0.99 2.72
N ILE A 32 -2.68 -0.05 1.89
CA ILE A 32 -2.09 -1.37 2.19
C ILE A 32 -0.77 -1.48 1.46
N THR A 33 0.29 -1.88 2.17
CA THR A 33 1.63 -2.09 1.60
C THR A 33 2.16 -3.46 2.00
N LYS A 34 2.55 -4.26 1.00
CA LYS A 34 3.13 -5.61 1.16
C LYS A 34 4.55 -5.64 0.61
N SER A 35 5.48 -6.25 1.33
CA SER A 35 6.83 -6.47 0.81
C SER A 35 6.83 -7.58 -0.24
N SER A 36 7.56 -7.39 -1.34
CA SER A 36 7.73 -8.40 -2.37
C SER A 36 9.06 -9.14 -2.22
N ARG A 37 9.08 -10.42 -2.59
CA ARG A 37 10.30 -11.23 -2.72
C ARG A 37 10.97 -11.08 -4.08
N TYR A 38 10.30 -10.41 -5.01
CA TYR A 38 10.65 -10.33 -6.42
C TYR A 38 11.13 -8.93 -6.78
N SER A 39 11.75 -8.80 -7.94
CA SER A 39 12.06 -7.49 -8.54
C SER A 39 10.79 -6.70 -8.86
N VAL A 40 10.90 -5.38 -9.05
CA VAL A 40 9.75 -4.55 -9.45
C VAL A 40 9.12 -5.11 -10.72
N LYS A 41 9.91 -5.40 -11.75
CA LYS A 41 9.42 -5.94 -13.04
C LYS A 41 8.66 -7.26 -12.83
N GLU A 42 9.19 -8.16 -12.03
CA GLU A 42 8.55 -9.45 -11.79
C GLU A 42 7.28 -9.30 -10.94
N THR A 43 7.29 -8.45 -9.92
CA THR A 43 6.11 -8.17 -9.09
C THR A 43 4.97 -7.58 -9.94
N VAL A 44 5.28 -6.65 -10.87
CA VAL A 44 4.31 -6.11 -11.85
C VAL A 44 3.72 -7.25 -12.66
N ALA A 45 4.54 -8.05 -13.34
CA ALA A 45 4.07 -9.14 -14.20
C ALA A 45 3.22 -10.17 -13.42
N ARG A 46 3.59 -10.45 -12.18
CA ARG A 46 2.82 -11.37 -11.31
C ARG A 46 1.49 -10.75 -10.90
N PHE A 47 1.44 -9.46 -10.56
CA PHE A 47 0.17 -8.80 -10.23
C PHE A 47 -0.77 -8.78 -11.43
N GLU A 48 -0.28 -8.46 -12.62
CA GLU A 48 -1.08 -8.52 -13.85
C GLU A 48 -1.58 -9.92 -14.16
N ALA A 49 -0.73 -10.94 -13.99
CA ALA A 49 -1.15 -12.34 -14.13
C ALA A 49 -2.27 -12.69 -13.15
N ALA A 50 -2.19 -12.22 -11.90
CA ALA A 50 -3.24 -12.44 -10.89
C ALA A 50 -4.55 -11.73 -11.25
N VAL A 51 -4.50 -10.53 -11.81
CA VAL A 51 -5.67 -9.81 -12.34
C VAL A 51 -6.30 -10.60 -13.49
N ASN A 52 -5.48 -11.04 -14.46
CA ASN A 52 -5.92 -11.78 -15.64
C ASN A 52 -6.53 -13.15 -15.28
N GLN A 53 -6.06 -13.82 -14.24
CA GLN A 53 -6.70 -15.04 -13.71
C GLN A 53 -8.13 -14.81 -13.24
N LYS A 54 -8.51 -13.58 -12.96
CA LYS A 54 -9.86 -13.18 -12.54
C LYS A 54 -10.68 -12.53 -13.68
N GLU A 55 -10.24 -12.66 -14.93
CA GLU A 55 -10.94 -12.12 -16.11
C GLU A 55 -12.38 -12.64 -16.24
N ALA A 56 -12.61 -13.92 -15.99
CA ALA A 56 -13.95 -14.50 -15.97
C ALA A 56 -14.89 -13.81 -14.96
N ALA A 57 -14.34 -13.35 -13.82
CA ALA A 57 -15.06 -12.55 -12.84
C ALA A 57 -15.20 -11.07 -13.26
N GLY A 58 -14.56 -10.64 -14.35
CA GLY A 58 -14.67 -9.32 -14.94
C GLY A 58 -13.49 -8.37 -14.60
N PHE A 59 -12.42 -8.86 -13.99
CA PHE A 59 -11.23 -8.05 -13.75
C PHE A 59 -10.38 -7.94 -15.01
N ILE A 60 -9.82 -6.76 -15.24
CA ILE A 60 -8.87 -6.48 -16.33
C ILE A 60 -7.76 -5.53 -15.86
N VAL A 61 -6.62 -5.57 -16.53
CA VAL A 61 -5.60 -4.52 -16.50
C VAL A 61 -5.94 -3.51 -17.60
N PHE A 62 -6.03 -2.23 -17.24
CA PHE A 62 -6.27 -1.16 -18.22
C PHE A 62 -4.96 -0.65 -18.81
N THR A 63 -3.96 -0.37 -17.99
CA THR A 63 -2.68 0.16 -18.41
C THR A 63 -1.65 0.08 -17.30
N GLU A 64 -0.36 0.16 -17.70
CA GLU A 64 0.77 0.43 -16.83
C GLU A 64 1.30 1.85 -17.02
N ILE A 65 1.84 2.43 -15.95
CA ILE A 65 2.52 3.73 -15.96
C ILE A 65 3.87 3.54 -15.28
N ASP A 66 4.95 3.53 -16.05
CA ASP A 66 6.33 3.48 -15.54
C ASP A 66 6.82 4.92 -15.28
N HIS A 67 6.79 5.31 -14.00
CA HIS A 67 7.24 6.63 -13.59
C HIS A 67 8.76 6.82 -13.72
N ALA A 68 9.56 5.77 -13.52
CA ALA A 68 11.00 5.85 -13.69
C ALA A 68 11.39 6.05 -15.16
N ALA A 69 10.75 5.32 -16.08
CA ALA A 69 10.95 5.53 -17.50
C ALA A 69 10.49 6.92 -17.97
N ALA A 70 9.40 7.45 -17.38
CA ALA A 70 8.95 8.82 -17.66
C ALA A 70 9.94 9.86 -17.18
N ALA A 71 10.47 9.73 -15.95
CA ALA A 71 11.48 10.61 -15.37
C ALA A 71 12.75 10.67 -16.22
N LYS A 72 13.20 9.50 -16.71
CA LYS A 72 14.40 9.38 -17.55
C LYS A 72 14.32 10.18 -18.85
N LYS A 73 13.13 10.41 -19.41
CA LYS A 73 12.95 11.24 -20.62
C LYS A 73 13.32 12.72 -20.40
N PHE A 74 13.44 13.13 -19.14
CA PHE A 74 13.78 14.48 -18.72
C PHE A 74 15.10 14.52 -17.93
N ASP A 75 15.95 13.48 -18.08
CA ASP A 75 17.23 13.34 -17.37
C ASP A 75 17.11 13.39 -15.85
N LEU A 76 15.97 12.89 -15.31
CA LEU A 76 15.72 12.79 -13.88
C LEU A 76 15.88 11.33 -13.42
N ASP A 77 16.61 11.16 -12.32
CA ASP A 77 16.77 9.85 -11.69
C ASP A 77 15.58 9.52 -10.78
N MET A 78 15.05 8.34 -10.94
CA MET A 78 14.01 7.77 -10.09
C MET A 78 14.22 6.26 -9.96
N ARG A 79 14.13 5.74 -8.73
CA ARG A 79 14.09 4.28 -8.52
C ARG A 79 12.87 3.69 -9.19
N PRO A 80 12.90 2.40 -9.56
CA PRO A 80 11.77 1.74 -10.21
C PRO A 80 10.44 1.98 -9.49
N ARG A 81 9.45 2.49 -10.22
CA ARG A 81 8.08 2.76 -9.76
C ARG A 81 7.11 2.59 -10.91
N THR A 82 6.25 1.59 -10.80
CA THR A 82 5.25 1.29 -11.81
C THR A 82 3.87 1.23 -11.19
N VAL A 83 2.93 2.00 -11.74
CA VAL A 83 1.52 1.94 -11.38
C VAL A 83 0.80 1.04 -12.38
N ILE A 84 0.02 0.09 -11.86
CA ILE A 84 -0.88 -0.75 -12.64
C ILE A 84 -2.29 -0.23 -12.38
N VAL A 85 -2.97 0.22 -13.43
CA VAL A 85 -4.39 0.59 -13.39
C VAL A 85 -5.20 -0.64 -13.75
N PHE A 86 -6.04 -1.09 -12.83
CA PHE A 86 -6.82 -2.33 -13.01
C PHE A 86 -8.22 -2.16 -12.42
N GLY A 87 -9.13 -3.04 -12.73
CA GLY A 87 -10.46 -2.97 -12.14
C GLY A 87 -11.43 -3.97 -12.73
N ASN A 88 -12.71 -3.81 -12.35
CA ASN A 88 -13.78 -4.67 -12.81
C ASN A 88 -14.89 -3.83 -13.50
N PRO A 89 -14.87 -3.72 -14.84
CA PRO A 89 -15.89 -2.97 -15.58
C PRO A 89 -17.33 -3.45 -15.35
N LYS A 90 -17.53 -4.76 -15.11
CA LYS A 90 -18.87 -5.29 -14.81
C LYS A 90 -19.47 -4.66 -13.55
N LEU A 91 -18.61 -4.29 -12.58
CA LEU A 91 -19.01 -3.68 -11.31
C LEU A 91 -19.00 -2.15 -11.40
N GLY A 92 -17.97 -1.56 -11.99
CA GLY A 92 -17.77 -0.10 -12.03
C GLY A 92 -18.68 0.62 -13.02
N THR A 93 -18.93 0.06 -14.20
CA THR A 93 -19.70 0.73 -15.25
C THR A 93 -21.12 1.10 -14.81
N PRO A 94 -21.91 0.22 -14.19
CA PRO A 94 -23.29 0.61 -13.77
C PRO A 94 -23.31 1.77 -12.77
N VAL A 95 -22.26 1.89 -11.94
CA VAL A 95 -22.14 2.99 -10.96
C VAL A 95 -21.74 4.29 -11.67
N MET A 96 -20.73 4.23 -12.54
CA MET A 96 -20.27 5.40 -13.31
C MET A 96 -21.30 5.96 -14.28
N VAL A 97 -22.18 5.12 -14.83
CA VAL A 97 -23.30 5.58 -15.66
C VAL A 97 -24.24 6.50 -14.87
N LYS A 98 -24.47 6.20 -13.58
CA LYS A 98 -25.31 7.00 -12.68
C LYS A 98 -24.54 8.16 -12.05
N THR A 99 -23.25 8.02 -11.86
CA THR A 99 -22.38 8.99 -11.18
C THR A 99 -21.10 9.20 -12.01
N PRO A 100 -21.17 9.98 -13.10
CA PRO A 100 -20.06 10.10 -14.06
C PRO A 100 -18.76 10.62 -13.45
N LEU A 101 -18.82 11.50 -12.46
CA LEU A 101 -17.65 12.08 -11.81
C LEU A 101 -16.84 11.04 -11.01
N LEU A 102 -17.43 9.89 -10.66
CA LEU A 102 -16.70 8.80 -10.03
C LEU A 102 -15.51 8.32 -10.89
N ALA A 103 -15.60 8.46 -12.20
CA ALA A 103 -14.55 8.03 -13.15
C ALA A 103 -13.21 8.75 -12.96
N ILE A 104 -13.14 9.85 -12.18
CA ILE A 104 -11.86 10.50 -11.85
C ILE A 104 -11.05 9.73 -10.78
N ASP A 105 -11.75 9.05 -9.88
CA ASP A 105 -11.13 8.33 -8.76
C ASP A 105 -10.96 6.82 -9.02
N VAL A 106 -11.75 6.26 -9.91
CA VAL A 106 -11.68 4.87 -10.35
C VAL A 106 -11.19 4.78 -11.81
N PRO A 107 -10.56 3.71 -12.25
CA PRO A 107 -10.30 2.43 -11.58
C PRO A 107 -9.27 2.51 -10.45
N PRO A 108 -9.23 1.53 -9.54
CA PRO A 108 -8.18 1.40 -8.54
C PRO A 108 -6.81 1.19 -9.17
N LYS A 109 -5.78 1.45 -8.38
CA LYS A 109 -4.38 1.38 -8.80
C LYS A 109 -3.59 0.56 -7.80
N ALA A 110 -2.60 -0.18 -8.30
CA ALA A 110 -1.54 -0.79 -7.51
C ALA A 110 -0.21 -0.18 -7.92
N LEU A 111 0.61 0.21 -6.94
CA LEU A 111 1.95 0.73 -7.14
C LEU A 111 2.96 -0.35 -6.74
N VAL A 112 3.83 -0.75 -7.66
CA VAL A 112 5.02 -1.54 -7.34
C VAL A 112 6.23 -0.61 -7.36
N TRP A 113 7.02 -0.62 -6.28
CA TRP A 113 8.09 0.35 -6.10
C TRP A 113 9.26 -0.20 -5.30
N GLU A 114 10.46 0.37 -5.52
CA GLU A 114 11.68 0.07 -4.80
C GLU A 114 12.02 1.21 -3.85
N ASP A 115 12.32 0.90 -2.58
CA ASP A 115 12.76 1.87 -1.58
C ASP A 115 14.28 2.14 -1.66
N ASP A 116 14.78 3.04 -0.81
CA ASP A 116 16.19 3.43 -0.80
C ASP A 116 17.14 2.31 -0.35
N GLN A 117 16.63 1.26 0.26
CA GLN A 117 17.37 0.05 0.63
C GLN A 117 17.34 -1.03 -0.45
N GLY A 118 16.68 -0.76 -1.60
CA GLY A 118 16.51 -1.73 -2.70
C GLY A 118 15.45 -2.78 -2.42
N LYS A 119 14.61 -2.59 -1.39
CA LYS A 119 13.50 -3.48 -1.08
C LYS A 119 12.29 -3.14 -1.92
N VAL A 120 11.63 -4.17 -2.46
CA VAL A 120 10.47 -4.01 -3.32
C VAL A 120 9.17 -4.14 -2.53
N TRP A 121 8.23 -3.27 -2.84
CA TRP A 121 6.93 -3.15 -2.21
C TRP A 121 5.81 -3.10 -3.25
N LEU A 122 4.64 -3.61 -2.88
CA LEU A 122 3.39 -3.43 -3.59
C LEU A 122 2.41 -2.70 -2.66
N SER A 123 1.90 -1.55 -3.11
CA SER A 123 0.98 -0.69 -2.36
C SER A 123 -0.31 -0.44 -3.14
N TYR A 124 -1.45 -0.42 -2.44
CA TYR A 124 -2.74 -0.12 -3.05
C TYR A 124 -3.72 0.43 -2.01
N ASN A 125 -4.73 1.18 -2.46
CA ASN A 125 -5.80 1.64 -1.59
C ASN A 125 -6.71 0.46 -1.21
N SER A 126 -7.02 0.34 0.07
CA SER A 126 -7.92 -0.69 0.60
C SER A 126 -9.34 -0.53 0.06
N ALA A 127 -10.12 -1.59 0.12
CA ALA A 127 -11.55 -1.50 -0.20
C ALA A 127 -12.28 -0.56 0.76
N ASP A 128 -11.88 -0.52 2.03
CA ASP A 128 -12.38 0.42 3.04
C ASP A 128 -12.16 1.89 2.64
N TYR A 129 -11.03 2.21 2.01
CA TYR A 129 -10.78 3.57 1.50
C TYR A 129 -11.78 3.96 0.41
N LEU A 130 -12.12 3.04 -0.48
CA LEU A 130 -13.16 3.29 -1.49
C LEU A 130 -14.50 3.59 -0.82
N ASP A 131 -14.89 2.80 0.19
CA ASP A 131 -16.16 2.93 0.88
C ASP A 131 -16.27 4.18 1.76
N LYS A 132 -15.20 4.48 2.50
CA LYS A 132 -15.21 5.55 3.51
C LYS A 132 -14.83 6.91 2.94
N THR A 133 -14.13 6.94 1.78
CA THR A 133 -13.59 8.18 1.22
C THR A 133 -14.09 8.44 -0.19
N ILE A 134 -13.93 7.49 -1.11
CA ILE A 134 -14.18 7.73 -2.53
C ILE A 134 -15.69 7.77 -2.80
N TYR A 135 -16.44 6.75 -2.40
CA TYR A 135 -17.89 6.74 -2.67
C TYR A 135 -18.64 7.88 -2.00
N PRO A 136 -18.43 8.22 -0.71
CA PRO A 136 -19.08 9.37 -0.09
C PRO A 136 -18.74 10.70 -0.75
N ARG A 137 -17.51 10.89 -1.27
CA ARG A 137 -17.12 12.07 -2.05
C ARG A 137 -18.04 12.30 -3.26
N HIS A 138 -18.58 11.22 -3.83
CA HIS A 138 -19.46 11.25 -4.99
C HIS A 138 -20.95 11.10 -4.62
N GLY A 139 -21.29 11.22 -3.33
CA GLY A 139 -22.67 11.09 -2.86
C GLY A 139 -23.24 9.68 -2.97
N LEU A 140 -22.37 8.67 -2.99
CA LEU A 140 -22.75 7.27 -3.06
C LEU A 140 -22.70 6.66 -1.66
N ASP A 141 -23.81 6.02 -1.27
CA ASP A 141 -23.79 5.10 -0.14
C ASP A 141 -22.98 3.85 -0.50
N THR A 142 -22.31 3.27 0.48
CA THR A 142 -21.42 2.11 0.31
C THR A 142 -22.12 0.99 -0.44
N PRO A 143 -21.62 0.57 -1.61
CA PRO A 143 -22.15 -0.61 -2.27
C PRO A 143 -21.74 -1.87 -1.51
N PRO A 144 -22.57 -2.93 -1.50
CA PRO A 144 -22.27 -4.18 -0.79
C PRO A 144 -21.12 -5.01 -1.39
N MET A 145 -20.29 -4.41 -2.25
CA MET A 145 -19.22 -5.07 -3.01
C MET A 145 -17.86 -5.04 -2.35
N THR A 146 -17.71 -4.33 -1.23
CA THR A 146 -16.41 -4.11 -0.57
C THR A 146 -15.73 -5.39 -0.12
N ALA A 147 -16.44 -6.27 0.55
CA ALA A 147 -15.84 -7.50 1.07
C ALA A 147 -15.34 -8.45 -0.04
N PRO A 148 -16.10 -8.75 -1.12
CA PRO A 148 -15.59 -9.51 -2.25
C PRO A 148 -14.42 -8.83 -2.96
N PHE A 149 -14.43 -7.49 -3.08
CA PHE A 149 -13.34 -6.75 -3.68
C PHE A 149 -12.09 -6.77 -2.80
N ALA A 150 -12.22 -6.57 -1.48
CA ALA A 150 -11.13 -6.68 -0.52
C ALA A 150 -10.44 -8.05 -0.60
N LYS A 151 -11.23 -9.13 -0.63
CA LYS A 151 -10.71 -10.49 -0.80
C LYS A 151 -9.95 -10.66 -2.11
N ALA A 152 -10.49 -10.15 -3.23
CA ALA A 152 -9.82 -10.23 -4.52
C ALA A 152 -8.49 -9.48 -4.53
N LEU A 153 -8.43 -8.27 -3.92
CA LEU A 153 -7.20 -7.48 -3.77
C LEU A 153 -6.15 -8.22 -2.95
N ASP A 154 -6.57 -8.83 -1.84
CA ASP A 154 -5.67 -9.58 -0.96
C ASP A 154 -5.06 -10.78 -1.69
N GLU A 155 -5.87 -11.58 -2.38
CA GLU A 155 -5.43 -12.73 -3.18
C GLU A 155 -4.48 -12.31 -4.31
N MET A 156 -4.80 -11.25 -5.07
CA MET A 156 -3.95 -10.76 -6.16
C MET A 156 -2.61 -10.22 -5.64
N SER A 157 -2.64 -9.45 -4.56
CA SER A 157 -1.43 -8.88 -3.97
C SER A 157 -0.54 -9.93 -3.31
N ASP A 158 -1.12 -10.94 -2.67
CA ASP A 158 -0.38 -12.07 -2.10
C ASP A 158 0.28 -12.91 -3.20
N TYR A 159 -0.40 -13.22 -4.28
CA TYR A 159 0.18 -13.92 -5.42
C TYR A 159 1.35 -13.13 -6.03
N ALA A 160 1.23 -11.81 -6.08
CA ALA A 160 2.26 -10.95 -6.67
C ALA A 160 3.52 -10.84 -5.80
N THR A 161 3.41 -11.00 -4.48
CA THR A 161 4.49 -10.67 -3.53
C THR A 161 5.11 -11.87 -2.82
N LYS A 162 4.43 -13.01 -2.79
CA LYS A 162 4.84 -14.26 -2.13
C LYS A 162 5.21 -15.32 -3.16
#